data_89bfa2b6e6e835191a1b4551d974ec0a
#
_entry.id   89bfa2b6e6e835191a1b4551d974ec0a
#
_cell.length_a   1.000
_cell.length_b   1.000
_cell.length_c   1.000
_cell.angle_alpha   90.00
_cell.angle_beta   90.00
_cell.angle_gamma   90.00
#
_symmetry.space_group_name_H-M   'P 1'
#
loop_
_entity.id
_entity.type
_entity.pdbx_description
1 polymer ?
#
loop_
_entity_poly.entity_id
_entity_poly.type
_entity_poly.pdbx_seq_one_letter_code
_entity_poly.pdbx_strand_id
1 'polypeptide(L)'
;MAVNTQRLLDSLSTAVLTFDTALRLMTINPAGEMLFEISAKKVLGQHLIDLLPASPGLVRILQSTLKQRRAFTARSVALRLPWRRPLTIDCTVTPMTDGTDGLLVEIMQVDRWLRLAREGSQHERQAANRAVMRGLAHEIKNPLGGLRGAAQLLERELKDAALRDYTHIIIHEADRLRNLVDRMIGPSRPLNLQPVNIHSVLEHIRKLIVVENPVGLTIDRHYDPSLPEVLADEGQLIQALLNIVRNAVQATDGRGTIVLTTRVQRGYIIGRQRHRLAARIDIEDNGPGIPESLREQIFYPMVTGRPEGTGLGLSIAQEIVARHDGLIEVASKPAHTVFSIYLPLRNNHE
;
A
#
# COMPACT_ATOMS: atom_id res chain seq x y z
N MET A 1 12.73 -35.89 -20.61
CA MET A 1 12.91 -34.42 -20.79
C MET A 1 13.74 -33.90 -19.61
N ALA A 2 14.98 -33.48 -19.85
CA ALA A 2 15.79 -32.90 -18.81
C ALA A 2 15.19 -31.51 -18.46
N VAL A 3 14.68 -31.37 -17.24
CA VAL A 3 14.19 -30.09 -16.75
C VAL A 3 15.41 -29.17 -16.65
N ASN A 4 15.37 -28.04 -17.35
CA ASN A 4 16.46 -27.08 -17.32
C ASN A 4 16.54 -26.49 -15.90
N THR A 5 17.59 -26.84 -15.17
CA THR A 5 17.83 -26.45 -13.77
C THR A 5 17.75 -24.93 -13.59
N GLN A 6 18.18 -24.15 -14.57
CA GLN A 6 18.07 -22.69 -14.54
C GLN A 6 16.61 -22.22 -14.52
N ARG A 7 15.74 -22.83 -15.33
CA ARG A 7 14.30 -22.48 -15.32
C ARG A 7 13.63 -22.82 -13.99
N LEU A 8 14.06 -23.90 -13.33
CA LEU A 8 13.57 -24.21 -11.99
C LEU A 8 13.98 -23.15 -10.98
N LEU A 9 15.24 -22.76 -10.95
CA LEU A 9 15.73 -21.69 -10.08
C LEU A 9 15.03 -20.36 -10.35
N ASP A 10 14.77 -20.04 -11.62
CA ASP A 10 14.09 -18.82 -12.03
C ASP A 10 12.59 -18.79 -11.62
N SER A 11 11.99 -19.97 -11.44
CA SER A 11 10.58 -20.09 -11.02
C SER A 11 10.38 -20.07 -9.49
N LEU A 12 11.46 -20.22 -8.70
CA LEU A 12 11.37 -20.21 -7.24
C LEU A 12 10.95 -18.84 -6.71
N SER A 13 10.11 -18.84 -5.68
CA SER A 13 9.75 -17.64 -4.90
C SER A 13 10.74 -17.33 -3.78
N THR A 14 11.61 -18.29 -3.44
CA THR A 14 12.68 -18.16 -2.46
C THR A 14 13.88 -17.52 -3.14
N ALA A 15 14.50 -16.53 -2.50
CA ALA A 15 15.76 -15.97 -2.97
C ALA A 15 16.87 -16.98 -2.77
N VAL A 16 17.53 -17.36 -3.86
CA VAL A 16 18.65 -18.30 -3.87
C VAL A 16 19.90 -17.60 -4.39
N LEU A 17 20.94 -17.62 -3.58
CA LEU A 17 22.25 -17.02 -3.92
C LEU A 17 23.34 -18.07 -3.70
N THR A 18 24.39 -18.02 -4.50
CA THR A 18 25.61 -18.78 -4.25
C THR A 18 26.81 -17.87 -4.08
N PHE A 19 27.69 -18.22 -3.18
CA PHE A 19 28.93 -17.51 -2.91
C PHE A 19 30.11 -18.46 -3.00
N ASP A 20 31.25 -17.94 -3.45
CA ASP A 20 32.52 -18.66 -3.41
C ASP A 20 33.12 -18.68 -1.98
N THR A 21 34.29 -19.30 -1.83
CA THR A 21 35.03 -19.37 -0.57
C THR A 21 35.56 -18.02 -0.07
N ALA A 22 35.64 -17.02 -0.97
CA ALA A 22 36.00 -15.65 -0.66
C ALA A 22 34.77 -14.78 -0.39
N LEU A 23 33.57 -15.40 -0.27
CA LEU A 23 32.28 -14.72 -0.07
C LEU A 23 31.93 -13.71 -1.19
N ARG A 24 32.31 -14.02 -2.43
CA ARG A 24 31.89 -13.27 -3.61
C ARG A 24 30.65 -13.91 -4.21
N LEU A 25 29.70 -13.09 -4.61
CA LEU A 25 28.45 -13.56 -5.20
C LEU A 25 28.68 -14.20 -6.57
N MET A 26 28.37 -15.49 -6.69
CA MET A 26 28.49 -16.27 -7.93
C MET A 26 27.19 -16.28 -8.74
N THR A 27 26.07 -16.54 -8.08
CA THR A 27 24.76 -16.55 -8.73
C THR A 27 23.70 -15.93 -7.83
N ILE A 28 22.66 -15.41 -8.45
CA ILE A 28 21.45 -14.93 -7.79
C ILE A 28 20.25 -15.21 -8.70
N ASN A 29 19.19 -15.79 -8.16
CA ASN A 29 17.97 -16.02 -8.93
C ASN A 29 17.09 -14.76 -8.98
N PRO A 30 16.05 -14.72 -9.85
CA PRO A 30 15.16 -13.56 -9.95
C PRO A 30 14.47 -13.18 -8.64
N ALA A 31 14.17 -14.15 -7.76
CA ALA A 31 13.61 -13.85 -6.46
C ALA A 31 14.61 -13.13 -5.55
N GLY A 32 15.90 -13.46 -5.66
CA GLY A 32 16.98 -12.75 -4.99
C GLY A 32 17.18 -11.34 -5.53
N GLU A 33 17.20 -11.16 -6.85
CA GLU A 33 17.26 -9.81 -7.46
C GLU A 33 16.12 -8.92 -6.95
N MET A 34 14.91 -9.47 -6.85
CA MET A 34 13.74 -8.76 -6.31
C MET A 34 13.85 -8.47 -4.82
N LEU A 35 14.33 -9.42 -4.01
CA LEU A 35 14.46 -9.23 -2.56
C LEU A 35 15.43 -8.11 -2.24
N PHE A 36 16.56 -8.08 -2.94
CA PHE A 36 17.63 -7.09 -2.74
C PHE A 36 17.46 -5.82 -3.58
N GLU A 37 16.50 -5.78 -4.51
CA GLU A 37 16.27 -4.68 -5.47
C GLU A 37 17.54 -4.36 -6.31
N ILE A 38 18.29 -5.39 -6.69
CA ILE A 38 19.54 -5.29 -7.46
C ILE A 38 19.45 -6.16 -8.71
N SER A 39 20.24 -5.83 -9.72
CA SER A 39 20.38 -6.65 -10.91
C SER A 39 21.61 -7.55 -10.81
N ALA A 40 21.47 -8.84 -11.10
CA ALA A 40 22.58 -9.81 -11.15
C ALA A 40 23.79 -9.26 -11.91
N LYS A 41 23.57 -8.65 -13.08
CA LYS A 41 24.64 -8.10 -13.92
C LYS A 41 25.55 -7.08 -13.23
N LYS A 42 25.03 -6.38 -12.21
CA LYS A 42 25.78 -5.34 -11.49
C LYS A 42 26.50 -5.87 -10.26
N VAL A 43 26.07 -7.01 -9.70
CA VAL A 43 26.51 -7.46 -8.39
C VAL A 43 27.27 -8.78 -8.41
N LEU A 44 27.25 -9.53 -9.50
CA LEU A 44 28.05 -10.75 -9.65
C LEU A 44 29.54 -10.44 -9.45
N GLY A 45 30.23 -11.27 -8.66
CA GLY A 45 31.61 -11.12 -8.28
C GLY A 45 31.89 -10.12 -7.16
N GLN A 46 30.90 -9.35 -6.71
CA GLN A 46 31.07 -8.44 -5.57
C GLN A 46 31.12 -9.21 -4.24
N HIS A 47 31.87 -8.67 -3.30
CA HIS A 47 31.97 -9.26 -1.98
C HIS A 47 30.71 -9.01 -1.15
N LEU A 48 30.32 -9.99 -0.32
CA LEU A 48 29.12 -9.93 0.50
C LEU A 48 29.00 -8.65 1.37
N ILE A 49 30.14 -8.17 1.90
CA ILE A 49 30.16 -6.96 2.74
C ILE A 49 29.78 -5.71 1.95
N ASP A 50 30.17 -5.63 0.67
CA ASP A 50 29.84 -4.51 -0.20
C ASP A 50 28.36 -4.53 -0.60
N LEU A 51 27.80 -5.74 -0.72
CA LEU A 51 26.38 -5.94 -1.00
C LEU A 51 25.47 -5.64 0.20
N LEU A 52 25.92 -5.98 1.41
CA LEU A 52 25.13 -5.93 2.63
C LEU A 52 25.85 -5.25 3.81
N PRO A 53 26.31 -4.01 3.66
CA PRO A 53 27.11 -3.32 4.66
C PRO A 53 26.37 -3.13 6.00
N ALA A 54 25.03 -3.03 5.94
CA ALA A 54 24.19 -2.79 7.11
C ALA A 54 23.63 -4.07 7.77
N SER A 55 24.08 -5.27 7.34
CA SER A 55 23.57 -6.56 7.83
C SER A 55 24.66 -7.47 8.43
N PRO A 56 25.35 -7.03 9.49
CA PRO A 56 26.50 -7.78 10.06
C PRO A 56 26.10 -9.15 10.62
N GLY A 57 24.83 -9.35 10.97
CA GLY A 57 24.32 -10.64 11.42
C GLY A 57 24.39 -11.70 10.34
N LEU A 58 23.94 -11.37 9.13
CA LEU A 58 23.98 -12.29 7.98
C LEU A 58 25.42 -12.60 7.56
N VAL A 59 26.29 -11.59 7.55
CA VAL A 59 27.72 -11.76 7.25
C VAL A 59 28.37 -12.77 8.21
N ARG A 60 28.11 -12.64 9.50
CA ARG A 60 28.63 -13.59 10.52
C ARG A 60 28.14 -15.03 10.31
N ILE A 61 26.89 -15.20 9.92
CA ILE A 61 26.31 -16.53 9.65
C ILE A 61 27.04 -17.17 8.47
N LEU A 62 27.24 -16.48 7.36
CA LEU A 62 27.93 -17.03 6.20
C LEU A 62 29.39 -17.38 6.52
N GLN A 63 30.10 -16.48 7.22
CA GLN A 63 31.47 -16.73 7.65
C GLN A 63 31.62 -17.95 8.59
N SER A 64 30.68 -18.11 9.52
CA SER A 64 30.70 -19.25 10.43
C SER A 64 30.40 -20.57 9.74
N THR A 65 29.44 -20.56 8.80
CA THR A 65 29.07 -21.72 7.98
C THR A 65 30.23 -22.18 7.11
N LEU A 66 30.96 -21.24 6.51
CA LEU A 66 32.12 -21.53 5.70
C LEU A 66 33.25 -22.19 6.51
N LYS A 67 33.50 -21.69 7.73
CA LYS A 67 34.50 -22.24 8.65
C LYS A 67 34.12 -23.61 9.20
N GLN A 68 32.87 -23.79 9.60
CA GLN A 68 32.40 -25.01 10.28
C GLN A 68 31.98 -26.12 9.29
N ARG A 69 31.79 -25.80 8.01
CA ARG A 69 31.30 -26.71 6.98
C ARG A 69 30.02 -27.46 7.38
N ARG A 70 29.13 -26.78 8.11
CA ARG A 70 27.83 -27.31 8.54
C ARG A 70 26.71 -26.33 8.11
N ALA A 71 25.61 -26.88 7.62
CA ALA A 71 24.43 -26.06 7.29
C ALA A 71 23.92 -25.35 8.55
N PHE A 72 23.54 -24.09 8.38
CA PHE A 72 23.03 -23.25 9.46
C PHE A 72 21.72 -22.58 9.01
N THR A 73 20.70 -22.67 9.85
CA THR A 73 19.42 -21.96 9.63
C THR A 73 19.23 -20.92 10.70
N ALA A 74 19.09 -19.67 10.30
CA ALA A 74 18.75 -18.57 11.19
C ALA A 74 17.33 -18.11 10.88
N ARG A 75 16.52 -17.94 11.92
CA ARG A 75 15.14 -17.45 11.79
C ARG A 75 15.03 -16.01 12.30
N SER A 76 14.10 -15.26 11.69
CA SER A 76 13.77 -13.88 12.08
C SER A 76 14.98 -12.95 12.11
N VAL A 77 15.89 -13.08 11.15
CA VAL A 77 17.07 -12.22 11.01
C VAL A 77 16.66 -10.90 10.39
N ALA A 78 17.09 -9.78 10.97
CA ALA A 78 16.89 -8.47 10.38
C ALA A 78 17.86 -8.23 9.22
N LEU A 79 17.34 -8.14 8.01
CA LEU A 79 18.05 -7.73 6.80
C LEU A 79 17.87 -6.22 6.60
N ARG A 80 18.97 -5.46 6.65
CA ARG A 80 18.97 -4.01 6.43
C ARG A 80 19.61 -3.71 5.09
N LEU A 81 18.82 -3.12 4.19
CA LEU A 81 19.29 -2.59 2.91
C LEU A 81 19.37 -1.07 2.99
N PRO A 82 20.39 -0.40 2.38
CA PRO A 82 20.57 1.05 2.48
C PRO A 82 19.36 1.88 2.00
N TRP A 83 18.63 1.33 1.02
CA TRP A 83 17.51 1.98 0.32
C TRP A 83 16.13 1.44 0.71
N ARG A 84 16.05 0.53 1.69
CA ARG A 84 14.81 -0.14 2.08
C ARG A 84 14.68 -0.24 3.58
N ARG A 85 13.43 -0.40 4.07
CA ARG A 85 13.16 -0.73 5.47
C ARG A 85 13.77 -2.08 5.84
N PRO A 86 14.17 -2.25 7.11
CA PRO A 86 14.58 -3.56 7.61
C PRO A 86 13.52 -4.61 7.30
N LEU A 87 13.93 -5.72 6.74
CA LEU A 87 13.10 -6.89 6.47
C LEU A 87 13.42 -7.97 7.48
N THR A 88 12.42 -8.74 7.90
CA THR A 88 12.66 -9.96 8.67
C THR A 88 12.72 -11.14 7.71
N ILE A 89 13.83 -11.87 7.74
CA ILE A 89 14.08 -13.00 6.87
C ILE A 89 14.40 -14.26 7.68
N ASP A 90 14.02 -15.41 7.15
CA ASP A 90 14.61 -16.70 7.48
C ASP A 90 15.68 -17.00 6.44
N CYS A 91 16.86 -17.42 6.91
CA CYS A 91 18.00 -17.68 6.07
C CYS A 91 18.59 -19.06 6.39
N THR A 92 18.70 -19.89 5.36
CA THR A 92 19.42 -21.17 5.43
C THR A 92 20.70 -21.06 4.59
N VAL A 93 21.83 -21.37 5.19
CA VAL A 93 23.13 -21.37 4.54
C VAL A 93 23.68 -22.79 4.55
N THR A 94 23.95 -23.34 3.38
CA THR A 94 24.43 -24.71 3.18
C THR A 94 25.79 -24.67 2.48
N PRO A 95 26.84 -25.34 3.01
CA PRO A 95 28.10 -25.47 2.30
C PRO A 95 27.92 -26.38 1.06
N MET A 96 28.44 -25.92 -0.08
CA MET A 96 28.43 -26.71 -1.33
C MET A 96 29.64 -27.66 -1.32
N THR A 97 29.42 -28.92 -1.68
CA THR A 97 30.46 -29.99 -1.63
C THR A 97 30.72 -30.62 -3.00
N ASP A 98 29.93 -30.30 -4.03
CA ASP A 98 29.96 -30.98 -5.32
C ASP A 98 30.86 -30.29 -6.34
N GLY A 99 32.18 -30.22 -6.03
CA GLY A 99 33.21 -29.75 -6.98
C GLY A 99 33.40 -28.23 -7.07
N THR A 100 32.52 -27.41 -6.49
CA THR A 100 32.71 -25.97 -6.30
C THR A 100 32.58 -25.67 -4.82
N ASP A 101 33.72 -25.48 -4.14
CA ASP A 101 33.69 -25.04 -2.73
C ASP A 101 33.02 -23.67 -2.64
N GLY A 102 31.97 -23.57 -1.83
CA GLY A 102 31.21 -22.33 -1.67
C GLY A 102 30.02 -22.49 -0.74
N LEU A 103 29.13 -21.52 -0.76
CA LEU A 103 27.91 -21.48 0.05
C LEU A 103 26.67 -21.33 -0.85
N LEU A 104 25.65 -22.12 -0.57
CA LEU A 104 24.29 -21.91 -1.04
C LEU A 104 23.51 -21.18 0.06
N VAL A 105 22.87 -20.08 -0.29
CA VAL A 105 22.09 -19.25 0.64
C VAL A 105 20.67 -19.16 0.15
N GLU A 106 19.75 -19.64 0.94
CA GLU A 106 18.31 -19.56 0.71
C GLU A 106 17.73 -18.53 1.68
N ILE A 107 17.03 -17.54 1.16
CA ILE A 107 16.42 -16.48 1.97
C ILE A 107 14.93 -16.42 1.68
N MET A 108 14.15 -16.54 2.76
CA MET A 108 12.70 -16.39 2.75
C MET A 108 12.30 -15.16 3.55
N GLN A 109 11.51 -14.27 2.96
CA GLN A 109 11.00 -13.10 3.68
C GLN A 109 9.84 -13.50 4.57
N VAL A 110 10.03 -13.45 5.90
CA VAL A 110 9.04 -13.87 6.92
C VAL A 110 7.91 -12.85 7.03
N ASP A 111 8.21 -11.57 7.01
CA ASP A 111 7.21 -10.49 7.11
C ASP A 111 6.12 -10.62 6.05
N ARG A 112 6.44 -11.22 4.92
CA ARG A 112 5.50 -11.46 3.83
C ARG A 112 4.44 -12.49 4.19
N TRP A 113 4.81 -13.60 4.84
CA TRP A 113 3.86 -14.64 5.27
C TRP A 113 2.98 -14.18 6.43
N LEU A 114 3.57 -13.48 7.40
CA LEU A 114 2.83 -12.89 8.51
C LEU A 114 1.87 -11.80 8.03
N ARG A 115 2.26 -11.00 7.02
CA ARG A 115 1.38 -10.03 6.38
C ARG A 115 0.24 -10.71 5.63
N LEU A 116 0.52 -11.69 4.78
CA LEU A 116 -0.50 -12.45 4.05
C LEU A 116 -1.51 -13.12 4.98
N ALA A 117 -1.05 -13.70 6.08
CA ALA A 117 -1.93 -14.29 7.10
C ALA A 117 -2.77 -13.23 7.82
N ARG A 118 -2.20 -12.07 8.14
CA ARG A 118 -2.93 -10.93 8.75
C ARG A 118 -3.90 -10.29 7.76
N GLU A 119 -3.49 -10.07 6.52
CA GLU A 119 -4.31 -9.50 5.46
C GLU A 119 -5.52 -10.40 5.13
N GLY A 120 -5.35 -11.72 5.05
CA GLY A 120 -6.46 -12.65 4.86
C GLY A 120 -7.52 -12.54 5.95
N SER A 121 -7.11 -12.50 7.22
CA SER A 121 -8.03 -12.35 8.34
C SER A 121 -8.62 -10.93 8.45
N GLN A 122 -7.89 -9.91 8.05
CA GLN A 122 -8.37 -8.53 8.02
C GLN A 122 -9.39 -8.32 6.89
N HIS A 123 -9.16 -8.86 5.70
CA HIS A 123 -10.12 -8.79 4.59
C HIS A 123 -11.46 -9.45 4.92
N GLU A 124 -11.45 -10.62 5.56
CA GLU A 124 -12.69 -11.30 5.97
C GLU A 124 -13.44 -10.50 7.04
N ARG A 125 -12.75 -9.97 8.05
CA ARG A 125 -13.35 -9.11 9.09
C ARG A 125 -13.88 -7.80 8.50
N GLN A 126 -13.15 -7.20 7.58
CA GLN A 126 -13.58 -5.98 6.89
C GLN A 126 -14.80 -6.22 6.00
N ALA A 127 -14.86 -7.34 5.28
CA ALA A 127 -16.01 -7.71 4.46
C ALA A 127 -17.28 -7.91 5.33
N ALA A 128 -17.16 -8.57 6.47
CA ALA A 128 -18.25 -8.73 7.43
C ALA A 128 -18.71 -7.38 8.01
N ASN A 129 -17.77 -6.54 8.45
CA ASN A 129 -18.10 -5.22 8.97
C ASN A 129 -18.77 -4.33 7.89
N ARG A 130 -18.34 -4.42 6.63
CA ARG A 130 -18.97 -3.70 5.52
C ARG A 130 -20.39 -4.16 5.22
N ALA A 131 -20.67 -5.46 5.34
CA ALA A 131 -22.03 -5.98 5.16
C ALA A 131 -22.98 -5.42 6.23
N VAL A 132 -22.54 -5.39 7.49
CA VAL A 132 -23.29 -4.79 8.60
C VAL A 132 -23.49 -3.29 8.39
N MET A 133 -22.42 -2.56 8.01
CA MET A 133 -22.49 -1.12 7.75
C MET A 133 -23.42 -0.78 6.59
N ARG A 134 -23.46 -1.60 5.53
CA ARG A 134 -24.44 -1.44 4.43
C ARG A 134 -25.87 -1.62 4.90
N GLY A 135 -26.14 -2.64 5.70
CA GLY A 135 -27.45 -2.86 6.30
C GLY A 135 -27.92 -1.67 7.14
N LEU A 136 -27.08 -1.24 8.09
CA LEU A 136 -27.36 -0.09 8.95
C LEU A 136 -27.56 1.21 8.14
N ALA A 137 -26.77 1.41 7.11
CA ALA A 137 -26.91 2.61 6.28
C ALA A 137 -28.23 2.64 5.50
N HIS A 138 -28.72 1.49 5.00
CA HIS A 138 -30.05 1.43 4.40
C HIS A 138 -31.14 1.73 5.43
N GLU A 139 -31.01 1.21 6.63
CA GLU A 139 -31.97 1.46 7.73
C GLU A 139 -31.93 2.91 8.23
N ILE A 140 -30.79 3.60 8.16
CA ILE A 140 -30.68 5.04 8.50
C ILE A 140 -31.22 5.92 7.37
N LYS A 141 -30.95 5.58 6.10
CA LYS A 141 -31.42 6.36 4.93
C LYS A 141 -32.93 6.40 4.83
N ASN A 142 -33.61 5.31 5.21
CA ASN A 142 -35.07 5.21 5.14
C ASN A 142 -35.77 6.27 6.00
N PRO A 143 -35.51 6.40 7.31
CA PRO A 143 -36.10 7.44 8.13
C PRO A 143 -35.67 8.84 7.72
N LEU A 144 -34.42 9.05 7.27
CA LEU A 144 -33.98 10.35 6.76
C LEU A 144 -34.74 10.76 5.50
N GLY A 145 -35.04 9.80 4.60
CA GLY A 145 -35.90 10.02 3.45
C GLY A 145 -37.32 10.41 3.84
N GLY A 146 -37.88 9.76 4.86
CA GLY A 146 -39.18 10.11 5.43
C GLY A 146 -39.23 11.50 6.05
N LEU A 147 -38.23 11.86 6.87
CA LEU A 147 -38.10 13.20 7.48
C LEU A 147 -37.99 14.29 6.41
N ARG A 148 -37.15 14.08 5.39
CA ARG A 148 -36.99 14.99 4.26
C ARG A 148 -38.31 15.18 3.51
N GLY A 149 -39.00 14.07 3.17
CA GLY A 149 -40.28 14.10 2.48
C GLY A 149 -41.37 14.83 3.28
N ALA A 150 -41.49 14.58 4.58
CA ALA A 150 -42.42 15.27 5.47
C ALA A 150 -42.13 16.78 5.55
N ALA A 151 -40.84 17.17 5.68
CA ALA A 151 -40.45 18.57 5.71
C ALA A 151 -40.75 19.27 4.37
N GLN A 152 -40.58 18.61 3.20
CA GLN A 152 -40.90 19.14 1.91
C GLN A 152 -42.42 19.32 1.72
N LEU A 153 -43.25 18.42 2.23
CA LEU A 153 -44.70 18.57 2.21
C LEU A 153 -45.16 19.74 3.08
N LEU A 154 -44.59 19.80 4.32
CA LEU A 154 -44.90 20.90 5.23
C LEU A 154 -44.50 22.25 4.65
N GLU A 155 -43.34 22.36 3.99
CA GLU A 155 -42.86 23.58 3.35
C GLU A 155 -43.85 24.11 2.31
N ARG A 156 -44.55 23.23 1.56
CA ARG A 156 -45.56 23.63 0.55
C ARG A 156 -46.84 24.21 1.18
N GLU A 157 -47.18 23.71 2.36
CA GLU A 157 -48.40 24.15 3.08
C GLU A 157 -48.18 25.42 3.93
N LEU A 158 -46.94 25.71 4.31
CA LEU A 158 -46.58 26.88 5.11
C LEU A 158 -46.67 28.16 4.25
N LYS A 159 -47.43 29.14 4.75
CA LYS A 159 -47.53 30.48 4.15
C LYS A 159 -46.49 31.44 4.75
N ASP A 160 -46.11 31.23 5.99
CA ASP A 160 -45.15 32.05 6.72
C ASP A 160 -43.71 31.73 6.29
N ALA A 161 -43.01 32.75 5.82
CA ALA A 161 -41.62 32.63 5.38
C ALA A 161 -40.66 32.19 6.52
N ALA A 162 -40.88 32.71 7.75
CA ALA A 162 -40.05 32.36 8.88
C ALA A 162 -40.18 30.86 9.28
N LEU A 163 -41.38 30.28 9.11
CA LEU A 163 -41.59 28.86 9.33
C LEU A 163 -40.99 27.98 8.23
N ARG A 164 -40.87 28.49 7.00
CA ARG A 164 -40.19 27.80 5.87
C ARG A 164 -38.68 27.68 6.15
N ASP A 165 -38.08 28.64 6.81
CA ASP A 165 -36.66 28.56 7.15
C ASP A 165 -36.35 27.34 8.04
N TYR A 166 -37.26 26.97 8.94
CA TYR A 166 -37.11 25.72 9.72
C TYR A 166 -37.22 24.47 8.87
N THR A 167 -38.12 24.42 7.87
CA THR A 167 -38.22 23.26 6.96
C THR A 167 -37.00 23.15 6.08
N HIS A 168 -36.43 24.25 5.60
CA HIS A 168 -35.13 24.28 4.88
C HIS A 168 -33.99 23.71 5.73
N ILE A 169 -33.91 24.07 7.00
CA ILE A 169 -32.91 23.53 7.92
C ILE A 169 -33.06 22.01 8.06
N ILE A 170 -34.29 21.52 8.26
CA ILE A 170 -34.56 20.07 8.39
C ILE A 170 -34.18 19.32 7.11
N ILE A 171 -34.54 19.84 5.93
CA ILE A 171 -34.19 19.23 4.65
C ILE A 171 -32.67 19.19 4.47
N HIS A 172 -32.01 20.31 4.73
CA HIS A 172 -30.55 20.42 4.62
C HIS A 172 -29.82 19.44 5.54
N GLU A 173 -30.22 19.34 6.80
CA GLU A 173 -29.60 18.42 7.76
C GLU A 173 -29.91 16.94 7.42
N ALA A 174 -31.11 16.63 6.93
CA ALA A 174 -31.44 15.29 6.44
C ALA A 174 -30.56 14.90 5.24
N ASP A 175 -30.36 15.81 4.28
CA ASP A 175 -29.47 15.60 3.14
C ASP A 175 -28.00 15.50 3.57
N ARG A 176 -27.55 16.29 4.52
CA ARG A 176 -26.22 16.24 5.12
C ARG A 176 -25.94 14.88 5.78
N LEU A 177 -26.89 14.39 6.60
CA LEU A 177 -26.78 13.09 7.25
C LEU A 177 -26.81 11.95 6.23
N ARG A 178 -27.65 12.02 5.21
CA ARG A 178 -27.68 11.06 4.12
C ARG A 178 -26.35 11.00 3.39
N ASN A 179 -25.75 12.15 3.06
CA ASN A 179 -24.44 12.23 2.43
C ASN A 179 -23.31 11.70 3.32
N LEU A 180 -23.43 11.85 4.65
CA LEU A 180 -22.51 11.26 5.61
C LEU A 180 -22.59 9.72 5.58
N VAL A 181 -23.83 9.18 5.62
CA VAL A 181 -24.07 7.74 5.54
C VAL A 181 -23.59 7.16 4.19
N ASP A 182 -23.80 7.88 3.07
CA ASP A 182 -23.28 7.47 1.76
C ASP A 182 -21.76 7.38 1.74
N ARG A 183 -21.10 8.33 2.39
CA ARG A 183 -19.63 8.30 2.54
C ARG A 183 -19.14 7.14 3.41
N MET A 184 -19.91 6.70 4.40
CA MET A 184 -19.54 5.56 5.25
C MET A 184 -19.56 4.22 4.51
N ILE A 185 -20.43 4.07 3.51
CA ILE A 185 -20.57 2.82 2.73
C ILE A 185 -19.49 2.71 1.64
N GLY A 186 -18.92 3.84 1.23
CA GLY A 186 -18.05 3.89 0.05
C GLY A 186 -18.82 3.81 -1.27
N PRO A 187 -18.11 3.79 -2.41
CA PRO A 187 -18.73 3.79 -3.74
C PRO A 187 -19.44 2.46 -4.01
N SER A 188 -20.77 2.53 -4.21
CA SER A 188 -21.62 1.35 -4.51
C SER A 188 -21.79 1.08 -6.00
N ARG A 189 -21.36 1.98 -6.89
CA ARG A 189 -21.48 1.79 -8.34
C ARG A 189 -20.52 0.72 -8.86
N PRO A 190 -20.89 -0.06 -9.89
CA PRO A 190 -19.94 -0.90 -10.63
C PRO A 190 -18.74 -0.08 -11.09
N LEU A 191 -17.55 -0.69 -11.14
CA LEU A 191 -16.36 -0.04 -11.66
C LEU A 191 -16.49 0.16 -13.17
N ASN A 192 -16.18 1.36 -13.63
CA ASN A 192 -15.98 1.66 -15.04
C ASN A 192 -14.47 1.58 -15.33
N LEU A 193 -13.98 0.37 -15.58
CA LEU A 193 -12.55 0.13 -15.81
C LEU A 193 -12.15 0.59 -17.21
N GLN A 194 -11.18 1.51 -17.27
CA GLN A 194 -10.55 2.00 -18.48
C GLN A 194 -9.04 2.20 -18.28
N PRO A 195 -8.25 2.27 -19.35
CA PRO A 195 -6.84 2.63 -19.22
C PRO A 195 -6.69 4.04 -18.64
N VAL A 196 -6.02 4.17 -17.52
CA VAL A 196 -5.83 5.42 -16.77
C VAL A 196 -4.35 5.71 -16.60
N ASN A 197 -3.93 6.91 -16.96
CA ASN A 197 -2.60 7.41 -16.67
C ASN A 197 -2.55 7.93 -15.23
N ILE A 198 -1.81 7.24 -14.39
CA ILE A 198 -1.68 7.59 -12.96
C ILE A 198 -1.07 8.97 -12.75
N HIS A 199 -0.13 9.40 -13.61
CA HIS A 199 0.48 10.71 -13.49
C HIS A 199 -0.53 11.83 -13.75
N SER A 200 -1.46 11.65 -14.70
CA SER A 200 -2.55 12.61 -14.95
C SER A 200 -3.45 12.75 -13.73
N VAL A 201 -3.80 11.63 -13.09
CA VAL A 201 -4.60 11.61 -11.85
C VAL A 201 -3.88 12.36 -10.73
N LEU A 202 -2.59 12.08 -10.51
CA LEU A 202 -1.78 12.75 -9.47
C LEU A 202 -1.62 14.25 -9.74
N GLU A 203 -1.43 14.65 -10.99
CA GLU A 203 -1.36 16.08 -11.36
C GLU A 203 -2.69 16.80 -11.20
N HIS A 204 -3.81 16.12 -11.47
CA HIS A 204 -5.14 16.67 -11.18
C HIS A 204 -5.30 16.93 -9.67
N ILE A 205 -4.96 15.95 -8.84
CA ILE A 205 -5.02 16.07 -7.37
C ILE A 205 -4.09 17.18 -6.88
N ARG A 206 -2.85 17.23 -7.39
CA ARG A 206 -1.89 18.28 -7.02
C ARG A 206 -2.45 19.68 -7.28
N LYS A 207 -3.07 19.89 -8.45
CA LYS A 207 -3.70 21.20 -8.79
C LYS A 207 -4.79 21.54 -7.80
N LEU A 208 -5.67 20.61 -7.43
CA LEU A 208 -6.72 20.83 -6.45
C LEU A 208 -6.16 21.23 -5.07
N ILE A 209 -5.16 20.47 -4.59
CA ILE A 209 -4.55 20.71 -3.27
C ILE A 209 -3.81 22.06 -3.21
N VAL A 210 -3.11 22.44 -4.26
CA VAL A 210 -2.42 23.74 -4.34
C VAL A 210 -3.41 24.92 -4.28
N VAL A 211 -4.58 24.78 -4.92
CA VAL A 211 -5.64 25.79 -4.85
C VAL A 211 -6.26 25.87 -3.46
N GLU A 212 -6.45 24.73 -2.79
CA GLU A 212 -6.98 24.68 -1.41
C GLU A 212 -5.99 25.19 -0.36
N ASN A 213 -4.67 25.06 -0.63
CA ASN A 213 -3.58 25.40 0.32
C ASN A 213 -2.50 26.25 -0.35
N PRO A 214 -2.77 27.54 -0.62
CA PRO A 214 -1.89 28.36 -1.45
C PRO A 214 -0.57 28.76 -0.76
N VAL A 215 -0.43 28.60 0.56
CA VAL A 215 0.73 29.09 1.32
C VAL A 215 1.30 28.01 2.23
N GLY A 216 2.59 27.70 2.06
CA GLY A 216 3.37 26.89 3.00
C GLY A 216 3.43 25.38 2.69
N LEU A 217 2.66 24.87 1.73
CA LEU A 217 2.70 23.48 1.33
C LEU A 217 3.59 23.29 0.09
N THR A 218 4.56 22.37 0.19
CA THR A 218 5.39 21.95 -0.96
C THR A 218 4.96 20.57 -1.40
N ILE A 219 4.77 20.37 -2.71
CA ILE A 219 4.45 19.05 -3.31
C ILE A 219 5.51 18.69 -4.34
N ASP A 220 6.41 17.78 -3.98
CA ASP A 220 7.46 17.25 -4.84
C ASP A 220 6.99 16.02 -5.62
N ARG A 221 7.58 15.80 -6.80
CA ARG A 221 7.16 14.74 -7.73
C ARG A 221 8.36 13.93 -8.20
N HIS A 222 8.30 12.62 -8.02
CA HIS A 222 9.29 11.66 -8.46
C HIS A 222 8.64 10.56 -9.30
N TYR A 223 8.14 10.95 -10.48
CA TYR A 223 7.42 10.05 -11.37
C TYR A 223 8.35 9.20 -12.22
N ASP A 224 8.01 7.90 -12.31
CA ASP A 224 8.64 6.96 -13.23
C ASP A 224 7.97 7.06 -14.61
N PRO A 225 8.63 7.64 -15.64
CA PRO A 225 8.01 7.81 -16.95
C PRO A 225 7.72 6.49 -17.67
N SER A 226 8.29 5.38 -17.20
CA SER A 226 8.05 4.06 -17.78
C SER A 226 6.80 3.36 -17.23
N LEU A 227 6.08 4.00 -16.27
CA LEU A 227 4.87 3.42 -15.69
C LEU A 227 3.76 3.39 -16.77
N PRO A 228 3.27 2.18 -17.15
CA PRO A 228 2.18 2.07 -18.10
C PRO A 228 0.84 2.47 -17.46
N GLU A 229 -0.17 2.66 -18.30
CA GLU A 229 -1.54 2.89 -17.86
C GLU A 229 -2.06 1.72 -17.02
N VAL A 230 -2.89 2.04 -16.03
CA VAL A 230 -3.54 1.09 -15.13
C VAL A 230 -5.00 0.95 -15.56
N LEU A 231 -5.51 -0.28 -15.61
CA LEU A 231 -6.94 -0.50 -15.85
C LEU A 231 -7.73 -0.17 -14.59
N ALA A 232 -8.44 0.97 -14.59
CA ALA A 232 -9.07 1.51 -13.40
C ALA A 232 -10.29 2.39 -13.71
N ASP A 233 -11.08 2.67 -12.67
CA ASP A 233 -12.10 3.73 -12.67
C ASP A 233 -11.42 5.03 -12.20
N GLU A 234 -11.18 5.96 -13.15
CA GLU A 234 -10.45 7.20 -12.91
C GLU A 234 -11.07 8.03 -11.78
N GLY A 235 -12.39 8.18 -11.76
CA GLY A 235 -13.09 8.98 -10.75
C GLY A 235 -12.92 8.40 -9.34
N GLN A 236 -12.98 7.07 -9.21
CA GLN A 236 -12.74 6.40 -7.93
C GLN A 236 -11.27 6.49 -7.52
N LEU A 237 -10.31 6.35 -8.45
CA LEU A 237 -8.89 6.53 -8.12
C LEU A 237 -8.58 7.96 -7.67
N ILE A 238 -9.14 8.98 -8.34
CA ILE A 238 -9.02 10.38 -7.89
C ILE A 238 -9.52 10.49 -6.45
N GLN A 239 -10.69 9.94 -6.13
CA GLN A 239 -11.26 9.96 -4.78
C GLN A 239 -10.34 9.29 -3.75
N ALA A 240 -9.80 8.09 -4.06
CA ALA A 240 -8.93 7.36 -3.15
C ALA A 240 -7.62 8.13 -2.86
N LEU A 241 -6.94 8.56 -3.92
CA LEU A 241 -5.67 9.27 -3.81
C LEU A 241 -5.85 10.64 -3.16
N LEU A 242 -6.93 11.37 -3.49
CA LEU A 242 -7.26 12.65 -2.87
C LEU A 242 -7.50 12.51 -1.35
N ASN A 243 -8.18 11.45 -0.91
CA ASN A 243 -8.37 11.18 0.51
C ASN A 243 -7.04 10.98 1.24
N ILE A 244 -6.08 10.28 0.63
CA ILE A 244 -4.75 10.06 1.22
C ILE A 244 -3.93 11.35 1.20
N VAL A 245 -3.93 12.11 0.09
CA VAL A 245 -3.19 13.36 -0.01
C VAL A 245 -3.75 14.41 0.97
N ARG A 246 -5.08 14.54 1.08
CA ARG A 246 -5.70 15.43 2.08
C ARG A 246 -5.33 15.04 3.51
N ASN A 247 -5.24 13.73 3.79
CA ASN A 247 -4.77 13.28 5.09
C ASN A 247 -3.32 13.69 5.36
N ALA A 248 -2.43 13.64 4.35
CA ALA A 248 -1.06 14.12 4.42
C ALA A 248 -1.00 15.64 4.63
N VAL A 249 -1.80 16.44 3.89
CA VAL A 249 -1.92 17.90 4.08
C VAL A 249 -2.35 18.23 5.50
N GLN A 250 -3.37 17.55 5.99
CA GLN A 250 -3.85 17.74 7.36
C GLN A 250 -2.81 17.29 8.40
N ALA A 251 -1.97 16.28 8.11
CA ALA A 251 -0.91 15.86 9.01
C ALA A 251 0.21 16.89 9.16
N THR A 252 0.39 17.73 8.16
CA THR A 252 1.38 18.80 8.13
C THR A 252 0.79 20.18 8.45
N ASP A 253 -0.48 20.24 8.90
CA ASP A 253 -1.23 21.48 9.14
C ASP A 253 -1.17 22.47 7.95
N GLY A 254 -1.16 21.91 6.72
CA GLY A 254 -1.04 22.67 5.48
C GLY A 254 0.33 23.33 5.26
N ARG A 255 1.33 23.00 6.05
CA ARG A 255 2.67 23.62 6.02
C ARG A 255 3.74 22.55 6.07
N GLY A 256 3.99 21.88 5.01
CA GLY A 256 4.97 20.79 5.00
C GLY A 256 5.34 20.37 3.59
N THR A 257 6.02 19.25 3.51
CA THR A 257 6.40 18.65 2.24
C THR A 257 5.66 17.34 2.04
N ILE A 258 4.98 17.25 0.90
CA ILE A 258 4.40 15.99 0.42
C ILE A 258 5.19 15.56 -0.81
N VAL A 259 5.62 14.31 -0.85
CA VAL A 259 6.34 13.74 -1.99
C VAL A 259 5.47 12.70 -2.66
N LEU A 260 5.20 12.87 -3.96
CA LEU A 260 4.47 11.93 -4.78
C LEU A 260 5.46 11.13 -5.64
N THR A 261 5.56 9.82 -5.39
CA THR A 261 6.49 8.95 -6.12
C THR A 261 5.72 7.86 -6.84
N THR A 262 6.08 7.57 -8.09
CA THR A 262 5.56 6.41 -8.81
C THR A 262 6.71 5.49 -9.23
N ARG A 263 6.48 4.18 -9.21
CA ARG A 263 7.45 3.15 -9.64
C ARG A 263 6.72 1.93 -10.21
N VAL A 264 7.38 1.24 -11.12
CA VAL A 264 6.97 -0.11 -11.53
C VAL A 264 7.56 -1.13 -10.56
N GLN A 265 6.69 -1.86 -9.88
CA GLN A 265 7.10 -2.94 -8.98
C GLN A 265 6.96 -4.30 -9.67
N ARG A 266 8.04 -5.07 -9.72
CA ARG A 266 8.04 -6.41 -10.32
C ARG A 266 7.75 -7.49 -9.29
N GLY A 267 7.02 -8.53 -9.73
CA GLY A 267 6.79 -9.74 -8.93
C GLY A 267 6.10 -9.49 -7.59
N TYR A 268 5.14 -8.58 -7.55
CA TYR A 268 4.43 -8.20 -6.33
C TYR A 268 3.22 -9.10 -6.06
N ILE A 269 2.96 -9.41 -4.79
CA ILE A 269 1.78 -10.16 -4.39
C ILE A 269 0.78 -9.20 -3.77
N ILE A 270 -0.42 -9.19 -4.35
CA ILE A 270 -1.57 -8.46 -3.82
C ILE A 270 -2.60 -9.50 -3.38
N GLY A 271 -2.94 -9.52 -2.10
CA GLY A 271 -3.77 -10.59 -1.55
C GLY A 271 -3.14 -11.97 -1.74
N ARG A 272 -3.85 -12.88 -2.43
CA ARG A 272 -3.37 -14.25 -2.73
C ARG A 272 -2.77 -14.38 -4.14
N GLN A 273 -2.82 -13.33 -4.96
CA GLN A 273 -2.39 -13.38 -6.36
C GLN A 273 -1.02 -12.75 -6.56
N ARG A 274 -0.17 -13.42 -7.34
CA ARG A 274 1.13 -12.89 -7.75
C ARG A 274 0.97 -12.17 -9.07
N HIS A 275 1.25 -10.86 -9.06
CA HIS A 275 1.28 -10.04 -10.27
C HIS A 275 2.70 -9.90 -10.78
N ARG A 276 2.90 -10.07 -12.09
CA ARG A 276 4.22 -9.88 -12.72
C ARG A 276 4.71 -8.44 -12.56
N LEU A 277 3.78 -7.49 -12.71
CA LEU A 277 4.02 -6.07 -12.57
C LEU A 277 2.88 -5.43 -11.76
N ALA A 278 3.21 -4.45 -10.93
CA ALA A 278 2.26 -3.58 -10.25
C ALA A 278 2.74 -2.13 -10.35
N ALA A 279 1.81 -1.21 -10.48
CA ALA A 279 2.06 0.20 -10.27
C ALA A 279 2.16 0.46 -8.77
N ARG A 280 3.25 1.06 -8.32
CA ARG A 280 3.41 1.54 -6.95
C ARG A 280 3.33 3.05 -6.95
N ILE A 281 2.47 3.60 -6.10
CA ILE A 281 2.25 5.01 -5.89
C ILE A 281 2.52 5.29 -4.41
N ASP A 282 3.54 6.08 -4.11
CA ASP A 282 3.85 6.49 -2.75
C ASP A 282 3.43 7.94 -2.53
N ILE A 283 2.73 8.18 -1.43
CA ILE A 283 2.39 9.50 -0.92
C ILE A 283 3.07 9.62 0.44
N GLU A 284 4.11 10.46 0.49
CA GLU A 284 4.93 10.67 1.66
C GLU A 284 4.67 12.06 2.25
N ASP A 285 4.56 12.16 3.58
CA ASP A 285 4.47 13.40 4.32
C ASP A 285 5.51 13.47 5.45
N ASN A 286 5.90 14.69 5.79
CA ASN A 286 6.81 14.99 6.90
C ASN A 286 6.07 15.40 8.19
N GLY A 287 4.82 14.99 8.34
CA GLY A 287 4.00 15.24 9.53
C GLY A 287 4.48 14.48 10.78
N PRO A 288 3.77 14.62 11.91
CA PRO A 288 4.18 14.07 13.21
C PRO A 288 4.21 12.52 13.24
N GLY A 289 3.67 11.87 12.21
CA GLY A 289 3.53 10.41 12.16
C GLY A 289 2.22 9.92 12.76
N ILE A 290 2.03 8.60 12.68
CA ILE A 290 0.84 7.91 13.18
C ILE A 290 1.22 7.23 14.51
N PRO A 291 0.51 7.52 15.61
CA PRO A 291 0.71 6.85 16.90
C PRO A 291 0.60 5.33 16.74
N GLU A 292 1.45 4.58 17.44
CA GLU A 292 1.53 3.12 17.32
C GLU A 292 0.19 2.43 17.65
N SER A 293 -0.54 2.97 18.63
CA SER A 293 -1.88 2.50 19.04
C SER A 293 -2.93 2.62 17.93
N LEU A 294 -2.77 3.52 16.98
CA LEU A 294 -3.71 3.74 15.88
C LEU A 294 -3.32 3.04 14.58
N ARG A 295 -2.07 2.62 14.41
CA ARG A 295 -1.55 2.10 13.12
C ARG A 295 -2.35 0.93 12.55
N GLU A 296 -2.82 0.03 13.38
CA GLU A 296 -3.64 -1.11 12.94
C GLU A 296 -5.08 -0.73 12.64
N GLN A 297 -5.54 0.42 13.13
CA GLN A 297 -6.94 0.84 13.09
C GLN A 297 -7.21 1.99 12.13
N ILE A 298 -6.19 2.64 11.56
CA ILE A 298 -6.37 3.85 10.72
C ILE A 298 -7.26 3.64 9.49
N PHE A 299 -7.43 2.40 9.07
CA PHE A 299 -8.31 2.02 7.96
C PHE A 299 -9.72 1.62 8.42
N TYR A 300 -10.01 1.59 9.73
CA TYR A 300 -11.36 1.34 10.20
C TYR A 300 -12.19 2.62 10.09
N PRO A 301 -13.45 2.49 9.66
CA PRO A 301 -14.35 3.64 9.60
C PRO A 301 -14.47 4.34 10.96
N MET A 302 -14.57 5.66 10.95
CA MET A 302 -14.70 6.53 12.14
C MET A 302 -13.49 6.54 13.08
N VAL A 303 -12.38 5.90 12.73
CA VAL A 303 -11.13 6.02 13.49
C VAL A 303 -10.41 7.28 13.05
N THR A 304 -10.22 8.19 13.98
CA THR A 304 -9.51 9.46 13.76
C THR A 304 -8.72 9.85 15.01
N GLY A 305 -7.53 10.37 14.78
CA GLY A 305 -6.72 11.00 15.85
C GLY A 305 -6.98 12.50 15.99
N ARG A 306 -8.01 13.06 15.31
CA ARG A 306 -8.31 14.49 15.27
C ARG A 306 -9.78 14.77 15.59
N PRO A 307 -10.08 15.84 16.37
CA PRO A 307 -11.45 16.18 16.75
C PRO A 307 -12.37 16.47 15.56
N GLU A 308 -11.85 17.08 14.49
CA GLU A 308 -12.63 17.47 13.30
C GLU A 308 -12.62 16.41 12.18
N GLY A 309 -11.88 15.33 12.36
CA GLY A 309 -11.77 14.26 11.37
C GLY A 309 -12.98 13.35 11.38
N THR A 310 -13.56 13.07 10.21
CA THR A 310 -14.65 12.08 10.08
C THR A 310 -14.18 10.63 10.24
N GLY A 311 -12.87 10.38 10.13
CA GLY A 311 -12.30 9.03 10.15
C GLY A 311 -12.71 8.13 8.97
N LEU A 312 -13.29 8.71 7.89
CA LEU A 312 -13.82 7.94 6.76
C LEU A 312 -12.89 7.93 5.54
N GLY A 313 -11.98 8.91 5.42
CA GLY A 313 -11.17 9.09 4.21
C GLY A 313 -10.28 7.89 3.88
N LEU A 314 -9.54 7.38 4.86
CA LEU A 314 -8.63 6.23 4.66
C LEU A 314 -9.38 4.91 4.44
N SER A 315 -10.51 4.69 5.10
CA SER A 315 -11.34 3.50 4.89
C SER A 315 -11.95 3.47 3.48
N ILE A 316 -12.40 4.63 2.95
CA ILE A 316 -12.88 4.78 1.58
C ILE A 316 -11.74 4.54 0.59
N ALA A 317 -10.56 5.12 0.83
CA ALA A 317 -9.40 4.91 -0.03
C ALA A 317 -9.02 3.43 -0.12
N GLN A 318 -8.98 2.74 1.03
CA GLN A 318 -8.71 1.30 1.08
C GLN A 318 -9.75 0.48 0.32
N GLU A 319 -11.04 0.82 0.44
CA GLU A 319 -12.10 0.13 -0.29
C GLU A 319 -11.97 0.31 -1.79
N ILE A 320 -11.76 1.54 -2.24
CA ILE A 320 -11.59 1.83 -3.67
C ILE A 320 -10.40 1.04 -4.23
N VAL A 321 -9.26 1.08 -3.55
CA VAL A 321 -8.06 0.37 -3.99
C VAL A 321 -8.28 -1.15 -4.00
N ALA A 322 -8.95 -1.70 -2.97
CA ALA A 322 -9.30 -3.13 -2.92
C ALA A 322 -10.24 -3.56 -4.06
N ARG A 323 -11.19 -2.70 -4.46
CA ARG A 323 -12.06 -2.96 -5.63
C ARG A 323 -11.31 -2.96 -6.96
N HIS A 324 -10.15 -2.33 -7.02
CA HIS A 324 -9.23 -2.37 -8.17
C HIS A 324 -8.19 -3.50 -8.04
N ASP A 325 -8.46 -4.51 -7.23
CA ASP A 325 -7.53 -5.61 -6.92
C ASP A 325 -6.18 -5.10 -6.39
N GLY A 326 -6.17 -3.92 -5.77
CA GLY A 326 -4.99 -3.25 -5.24
C GLY A 326 -4.80 -3.44 -3.73
N LEU A 327 -3.70 -2.89 -3.22
CA LEU A 327 -3.33 -2.92 -1.80
C LEU A 327 -2.85 -1.53 -1.37
N ILE A 328 -3.18 -1.13 -0.13
CA ILE A 328 -2.57 0.03 0.52
C ILE A 328 -1.74 -0.45 1.71
N GLU A 329 -0.49 -0.04 1.75
CA GLU A 329 0.40 -0.21 2.89
C GLU A 329 0.69 1.16 3.51
N VAL A 330 0.92 1.18 4.83
CA VAL A 330 1.36 2.38 5.53
C VAL A 330 2.61 2.09 6.32
N ALA A 331 3.48 3.06 6.31
CA ALA A 331 4.65 3.05 7.12
C ALA A 331 4.84 4.44 7.72
N SER A 332 4.92 4.53 9.04
CA SER A 332 4.98 5.81 9.73
C SER A 332 6.00 5.80 10.87
N LYS A 333 6.74 6.87 10.94
CA LYS A 333 7.59 7.31 12.04
C LYS A 333 7.49 8.84 12.12
N PRO A 334 7.89 9.48 13.22
CA PRO A 334 7.92 10.94 13.31
C PRO A 334 8.66 11.57 12.12
N ALA A 335 8.08 12.62 11.56
CA ALA A 335 8.55 13.34 10.37
C ALA A 335 8.66 12.53 9.08
N HIS A 336 8.02 11.35 9.00
CA HIS A 336 8.07 10.53 7.79
C HIS A 336 6.95 9.49 7.78
N THR A 337 5.82 9.81 7.16
CA THR A 337 4.73 8.85 6.90
C THR A 337 4.63 8.60 5.41
N VAL A 338 4.54 7.33 5.01
CA VAL A 338 4.39 6.92 3.61
C VAL A 338 3.19 6.01 3.49
N PHE A 339 2.25 6.39 2.64
CA PHE A 339 1.20 5.50 2.13
C PHE A 339 1.63 4.98 0.76
N SER A 340 1.76 3.67 0.64
CA SER A 340 2.12 2.98 -0.61
C SER A 340 0.90 2.26 -1.17
N ILE A 341 0.46 2.66 -2.36
CA ILE A 341 -0.65 2.05 -3.07
C ILE A 341 -0.08 1.18 -4.19
N TYR A 342 -0.56 -0.06 -4.26
CA TYR A 342 -0.18 -1.02 -5.29
C TYR A 342 -1.40 -1.37 -6.13
N LEU A 343 -1.31 -1.19 -7.45
CA LEU A 343 -2.35 -1.56 -8.41
C LEU A 343 -1.78 -2.55 -9.41
N PRO A 344 -2.49 -3.65 -9.74
CA PRO A 344 -2.01 -4.62 -10.69
C PRO A 344 -1.92 -4.01 -12.09
N LEU A 345 -0.79 -4.21 -12.76
CA LEU A 345 -0.62 -3.91 -14.18
C LEU A 345 -1.01 -5.17 -14.96
N ARG A 346 -2.15 -5.11 -15.64
CA ARG A 346 -2.59 -6.21 -16.52
C ARG A 346 -1.86 -6.07 -17.86
N ASN A 347 -1.27 -7.15 -18.35
CA ASN A 347 -0.73 -7.14 -19.70
C ASN A 347 -1.89 -7.06 -20.70
N ASN A 348 -1.82 -6.15 -21.67
CA ASN A 348 -2.78 -6.05 -22.80
C ASN A 348 -2.74 -7.26 -23.76
N HIS A 349 -2.21 -8.42 -23.35
CA HIS A 349 -2.01 -9.60 -24.17
C HIS A 349 -2.50 -10.92 -23.53
N GLU A 350 -3.48 -10.84 -22.59
CA GLU A 350 -4.25 -12.04 -22.19
C GLU A 350 -5.73 -11.83 -22.48
#